data_51d95b5ad824422ac1584b62cce4c383
#
_entry.id   51d95b5ad824422ac1584b62cce4c383
#
_cell.length_a   1.000
_cell.length_b   1.000
_cell.length_c   1.000
_cell.angle_alpha   90.00
_cell.angle_beta   90.00
_cell.angle_gamma   90.00
#
_symmetry.space_group_name_H-M   'P 1'
#
loop_
_entity.id
_entity.type
_entity.pdbx_description
1 polymer ?
#
loop_
_entity_poly.entity_id
_entity_poly.type
_entity_poly.pdbx_seq_one_letter_code
_entity_poly.pdbx_strand_id
1 'polypeptide(L)'
;MSEVLYETRVLAQKIADKVQECGHAVKRDELFSLVGAKKGDKAVHAAIDYALLESMLLRRDALYCSPRQAGRVRGRLQRSTRGFGFVGDKLGDDLFIPPNAMAGAMNGDIVLCTILPPKMNGKGPEGRIEKIVERKTKYVVGIVDLKGRAPRLQPDEMKLCD
;
A
#
# COMPACT_ATOMS: atom_id res chain seq x y z
N MET A 1 12.65 -16.44 -6.30
CA MET A 1 12.69 -14.98 -6.58
C MET A 1 14.10 -14.71 -7.08
N SER A 2 14.28 -14.12 -8.27
CA SER A 2 15.62 -13.90 -8.80
C SER A 2 16.37 -12.87 -7.94
N GLU A 3 17.69 -13.04 -7.81
CA GLU A 3 18.59 -12.14 -7.07
C GLU A 3 18.42 -10.67 -7.51
N VAL A 4 18.32 -10.44 -8.83
CA VAL A 4 18.07 -9.12 -9.43
C VAL A 4 16.80 -8.48 -8.94
N LEU A 5 15.71 -9.24 -8.75
CA LEU A 5 14.45 -8.69 -8.23
C LEU A 5 14.56 -8.31 -6.74
N TYR A 6 15.33 -9.09 -5.99
CA TYR A 6 15.60 -8.78 -4.58
C TYR A 6 16.39 -7.48 -4.44
N GLU A 7 17.48 -7.32 -5.21
CA GLU A 7 18.30 -6.11 -5.21
C GLU A 7 17.49 -4.87 -5.64
N THR A 8 16.68 -5.00 -6.69
CA THR A 8 15.79 -3.94 -7.17
C THR A 8 14.82 -3.50 -6.06
N ARG A 9 14.24 -4.44 -5.34
CA ARG A 9 13.32 -4.16 -4.23
C ARG A 9 14.00 -3.44 -3.07
N VAL A 10 15.21 -3.87 -2.69
CA VAL A 10 15.99 -3.24 -1.62
C VAL A 10 16.35 -1.81 -1.99
N LEU A 11 16.79 -1.59 -3.22
CA LEU A 11 17.13 -0.25 -3.72
C LEU A 11 15.89 0.65 -3.81
N ALA A 12 14.75 0.12 -4.27
CA ALA A 12 13.48 0.83 -4.31
C ALA A 12 13.02 1.27 -2.91
N GLN A 13 13.15 0.40 -1.91
CA GLN A 13 12.84 0.76 -0.53
C GLN A 13 13.77 1.86 -0.02
N LYS A 14 15.07 1.76 -0.28
CA LYS A 14 16.05 2.80 0.10
C LYS A 14 15.72 4.16 -0.53
N ILE A 15 15.33 4.18 -1.81
CA ILE A 15 14.91 5.42 -2.49
C ILE A 15 13.67 6.00 -1.82
N ALA A 16 12.66 5.16 -1.56
CA ALA A 16 11.41 5.61 -0.93
C ALA A 16 11.64 6.17 0.48
N ASP A 17 12.47 5.52 1.28
CA ASP A 17 12.83 5.98 2.62
C ASP A 17 13.54 7.35 2.56
N LYS A 18 14.49 7.53 1.62
CA LYS A 18 15.21 8.80 1.42
C LYS A 18 14.27 9.92 0.96
N VAL A 19 13.33 9.66 0.08
CA VAL A 19 12.32 10.65 -0.33
C VAL A 19 11.42 11.02 0.86
N GLN A 20 11.08 10.06 1.70
CA GLN A 20 10.31 10.32 2.92
C GLN A 20 11.10 11.20 3.92
N GLU A 21 12.41 10.91 4.10
CA GLU A 21 13.31 11.69 4.97
C GLU A 21 13.47 13.14 4.49
N CYS A 22 13.48 13.39 3.16
CA CYS A 22 13.55 14.73 2.58
C CYS A 22 12.39 15.64 3.00
N GLY A 23 11.22 15.08 3.34
CA GLY A 23 10.04 15.84 3.76
C GLY A 23 9.32 16.61 2.64
N HIS A 24 9.82 16.59 1.41
CA HIS A 24 9.24 17.26 0.22
C HIS A 24 9.37 16.40 -1.03
N ALA A 25 8.60 16.74 -2.06
CA ALA A 25 8.67 16.07 -3.34
C ALA A 25 9.95 16.45 -4.10
N VAL A 26 10.57 15.48 -4.76
CA VAL A 26 11.88 15.61 -5.42
C VAL A 26 11.77 15.37 -6.92
N LYS A 27 12.70 15.94 -7.70
CA LYS A 27 12.82 15.66 -9.13
C LYS A 27 13.47 14.30 -9.39
N ARG A 28 13.27 13.76 -10.61
CA ARG A 28 13.85 12.46 -10.98
C ARG A 28 15.38 12.41 -10.81
N ASP A 29 16.06 13.48 -11.16
CA ASP A 29 17.52 13.57 -11.07
C ASP A 29 18.03 13.50 -9.63
N GLU A 30 17.28 14.07 -8.70
CA GLU A 30 17.60 14.06 -7.28
C GLU A 30 17.52 12.65 -6.69
N LEU A 31 16.65 11.77 -7.23
CA LEU A 31 16.54 10.38 -6.78
C LEU A 31 17.86 9.61 -6.93
N PHE A 32 18.62 9.87 -8.00
CA PHE A 32 19.95 9.27 -8.19
C PHE A 32 20.94 9.76 -7.14
N SER A 33 20.94 11.06 -6.86
CA SER A 33 21.81 11.68 -5.87
C SER A 33 21.53 11.17 -4.45
N LEU A 34 20.24 10.95 -4.10
CA LEU A 34 19.82 10.45 -2.79
C LEU A 34 20.41 9.07 -2.45
N VAL A 35 20.71 8.26 -3.44
CA VAL A 35 21.31 6.92 -3.26
C VAL A 35 22.79 6.87 -3.64
N GLY A 36 23.42 8.02 -3.98
CA GLY A 36 24.81 8.11 -4.37
C GLY A 36 25.14 7.52 -5.74
N ALA A 37 24.14 7.42 -6.62
CA ALA A 37 24.30 6.85 -7.96
C ALA A 37 24.52 7.94 -9.02
N LYS A 38 25.16 7.55 -10.13
CA LYS A 38 25.28 8.43 -11.30
C LYS A 38 23.95 8.53 -12.03
N LYS A 39 23.69 9.71 -12.61
CA LYS A 39 22.54 9.95 -13.47
C LYS A 39 22.51 8.94 -14.62
N GLY A 40 21.38 8.27 -14.82
CA GLY A 40 21.25 7.23 -15.86
C GLY A 40 21.60 5.81 -15.42
N ASP A 41 21.91 5.58 -14.15
CA ASP A 41 22.14 4.22 -13.63
C ASP A 41 20.89 3.35 -13.84
N LYS A 42 21.08 2.21 -14.54
CA LYS A 42 19.99 1.31 -14.94
C LYS A 42 19.32 0.65 -13.73
N ALA A 43 20.08 0.31 -12.69
CA ALA A 43 19.53 -0.30 -11.48
C ALA A 43 18.63 0.67 -10.73
N VAL A 44 19.03 1.95 -10.68
CA VAL A 44 18.21 3.02 -10.06
C VAL A 44 16.95 3.28 -10.87
N HIS A 45 17.02 3.27 -12.22
CA HIS A 45 15.82 3.37 -13.05
C HIS A 45 14.84 2.23 -12.76
N ALA A 46 15.30 0.97 -12.76
CA ALA A 46 14.47 -0.19 -12.46
C ALA A 46 13.85 -0.10 -11.03
N ALA A 47 14.64 0.37 -10.06
CA ALA A 47 14.18 0.56 -8.70
C ALA A 47 13.11 1.67 -8.56
N ILE A 48 13.24 2.76 -9.30
CA ILE A 48 12.23 3.83 -9.35
C ILE A 48 10.92 3.29 -9.96
N ASP A 49 11.00 2.58 -11.08
CA ASP A 49 9.83 2.01 -11.75
C ASP A 49 9.14 0.98 -10.84
N TYR A 50 9.91 0.13 -10.16
CA TYR A 50 9.39 -0.79 -9.16
C TYR A 50 8.72 -0.05 -7.98
N ALA A 51 9.35 1.01 -7.45
CA ALA A 51 8.80 1.79 -6.36
C ALA A 51 7.46 2.47 -6.72
N LEU A 52 7.30 2.92 -7.97
CA LEU A 52 6.06 3.47 -8.48
C LEU A 52 4.97 2.38 -8.63
N LEU A 53 5.33 1.23 -9.20
CA LEU A 53 4.42 0.09 -9.38
C LEU A 53 3.85 -0.37 -8.02
N GLU A 54 4.73 -0.51 -7.03
CA GLU A 54 4.41 -0.93 -5.67
C GLU A 54 3.87 0.21 -4.79
N SER A 55 3.65 1.40 -5.37
CA SER A 55 3.15 2.58 -4.64
C SER A 55 4.00 2.95 -3.40
N MET A 56 5.30 2.63 -3.43
CA MET A 56 6.28 3.12 -2.45
C MET A 56 6.62 4.58 -2.70
N LEU A 57 6.59 4.99 -3.98
CA LEU A 57 6.64 6.36 -4.44
C LEU A 57 5.37 6.69 -5.24
N LEU A 58 4.99 7.94 -5.23
CA LEU A 58 3.95 8.50 -6.09
C LEU A 58 4.55 9.58 -6.97
N ARG A 59 4.04 9.68 -8.19
CA ARG A 59 4.43 10.73 -9.13
C ARG A 59 3.30 11.73 -9.28
N ARG A 60 3.63 13.02 -9.14
CA ARG A 60 2.75 14.15 -9.45
C ARG A 60 3.50 15.05 -10.42
N ASP A 61 3.02 15.11 -11.66
CA ASP A 61 3.71 15.80 -12.77
C ASP A 61 5.16 15.30 -12.95
N ALA A 62 6.14 16.16 -12.73
CA ALA A 62 7.56 15.86 -12.81
C ALA A 62 8.22 15.55 -11.46
N LEU A 63 7.43 15.52 -10.37
CA LEU A 63 7.93 15.31 -9.01
C LEU A 63 7.56 13.94 -8.47
N TYR A 64 8.43 13.42 -7.62
CA TYR A 64 8.28 12.14 -6.90
C TYR A 64 8.15 12.42 -5.41
N CYS A 65 7.19 11.80 -4.76
CA CYS A 65 6.94 11.97 -3.33
C CYS A 65 6.60 10.63 -2.69
N SER A 66 6.73 10.55 -1.37
CA SER A 66 6.21 9.43 -0.60
C SER A 66 4.67 9.47 -0.55
N PRO A 67 4.00 8.34 -0.29
CA PRO A 67 2.57 8.33 -0.08
C PRO A 67 2.10 9.34 0.96
N ARG A 68 2.81 9.45 2.09
CA ARG A 68 2.46 10.38 3.18
C ARG A 68 2.49 11.85 2.76
N GLN A 69 3.51 12.25 2.01
CA GLN A 69 3.59 13.60 1.45
C GLN A 69 2.43 13.93 0.51
N ALA A 70 1.81 12.90 -0.07
CA ALA A 70 0.63 13.01 -0.92
C ALA A 70 -0.70 12.83 -0.18
N GLY A 71 -0.71 12.81 1.18
CA GLY A 71 -1.91 12.58 1.98
C GLY A 71 -2.44 11.15 1.90
N ARG A 72 -1.54 10.19 1.67
CA ARG A 72 -1.86 8.75 1.56
C ARG A 72 -1.04 7.92 2.54
N VAL A 73 -1.55 6.72 2.84
CA VAL A 73 -0.85 5.72 3.63
C VAL A 73 -0.73 4.45 2.79
N ARG A 74 0.48 3.93 2.66
CA ARG A 74 0.74 2.58 2.14
C ARG A 74 1.08 1.67 3.30
N GLY A 75 0.29 0.63 3.49
CA GLY A 75 0.52 -0.27 4.60
C GLY A 75 -0.19 -1.61 4.45
N ARG A 76 -0.02 -2.45 5.45
CA ARG A 76 -0.69 -3.75 5.54
C ARG A 76 -2.04 -3.58 6.19
N LEU A 77 -3.09 -4.10 5.55
CA LEU A 77 -4.44 -4.12 6.09
C LEU A 77 -4.56 -5.21 7.17
N GLN A 78 -4.99 -4.80 8.34
CA GLN A 78 -5.44 -5.69 9.42
C GLN A 78 -6.95 -5.58 9.50
N ARG A 79 -7.67 -6.62 9.02
CA ARG A 79 -9.14 -6.63 8.98
C ARG A 79 -9.70 -7.27 10.25
N SER A 80 -10.72 -6.65 10.80
CA SER A 80 -11.54 -7.18 11.89
C SER A 80 -12.64 -8.09 11.35
N THR A 81 -13.12 -9.03 12.15
CA THR A 81 -14.31 -9.85 11.88
C THR A 81 -15.61 -9.04 11.80
N ARG A 82 -15.58 -7.78 12.25
CA ARG A 82 -16.71 -6.84 12.16
C ARG A 82 -16.72 -6.03 10.85
N GLY A 83 -15.86 -6.38 9.88
CA GLY A 83 -15.82 -5.77 8.56
C GLY A 83 -14.98 -4.48 8.44
N PHE A 84 -14.58 -3.81 9.51
CA PHE A 84 -13.64 -2.70 9.48
C PHE A 84 -12.19 -3.17 9.51
N GLY A 85 -11.25 -2.27 9.28
CA GLY A 85 -9.82 -2.60 9.38
C GLY A 85 -8.96 -1.41 9.78
N PHE A 86 -7.67 -1.72 9.93
CA PHE A 86 -6.63 -0.74 10.19
C PHE A 86 -5.49 -0.91 9.21
N VAL A 87 -4.93 0.20 8.77
CA VAL A 87 -3.74 0.22 7.91
C VAL A 87 -2.67 1.01 8.62
N GLY A 88 -1.65 0.31 9.14
CA GLY A 88 -0.49 0.91 9.77
C GLY A 88 0.63 1.15 8.76
N ASP A 89 1.33 2.27 8.91
CA ASP A 89 2.66 2.46 8.38
C ASP A 89 3.66 2.59 9.54
N LYS A 90 4.95 2.53 9.22
CA LYS A 90 6.02 2.61 10.23
C LYS A 90 6.16 4.00 10.89
N LEU A 91 5.37 4.98 10.46
CA LEU A 91 5.60 6.40 10.70
C LEU A 91 4.48 7.13 11.45
N GLY A 92 3.39 6.45 11.81
CA GLY A 92 2.29 7.12 12.49
C GLY A 92 1.19 6.19 13.01
N ASP A 93 0.10 6.81 13.43
CA ASP A 93 -1.07 6.11 13.93
C ASP A 93 -1.73 5.27 12.84
N ASP A 94 -2.31 4.14 13.25
CA ASP A 94 -3.08 3.27 12.37
C ASP A 94 -4.28 4.02 11.79
N LEU A 95 -4.40 3.97 10.46
CA LEU A 95 -5.51 4.55 9.72
C LEU A 95 -6.73 3.62 9.81
N PHE A 96 -7.81 4.09 10.40
CA PHE A 96 -9.07 3.33 10.46
C PHE A 96 -9.74 3.29 9.09
N ILE A 97 -10.14 2.10 8.64
CA ILE A 97 -10.85 1.87 7.38
C ILE A 97 -12.23 1.30 7.69
N PRO A 98 -13.32 2.06 7.46
CA PRO A 98 -14.66 1.56 7.70
C PRO A 98 -15.07 0.49 6.65
N PRO A 99 -16.09 -0.35 6.94
CA PRO A 99 -16.49 -1.45 6.07
C PRO A 99 -16.78 -1.04 4.62
N ASN A 100 -17.44 0.10 4.44
CA ASN A 100 -17.82 0.64 3.11
C ASN A 100 -16.64 1.23 2.32
N ALA A 101 -15.44 1.31 2.92
CA ALA A 101 -14.24 1.88 2.30
C ALA A 101 -13.14 0.85 2.04
N MET A 102 -13.46 -0.44 2.17
CA MET A 102 -12.51 -1.56 2.03
C MET A 102 -12.11 -1.88 0.59
N ALA A 103 -12.90 -1.49 -0.41
CA ALA A 103 -12.64 -1.74 -1.84
C ALA A 103 -12.29 -3.20 -2.17
N GLY A 104 -12.89 -4.18 -1.48
CA GLY A 104 -12.63 -5.62 -1.68
C GLY A 104 -11.25 -6.10 -1.21
N ALA A 105 -10.56 -5.33 -0.36
CA ALA A 105 -9.30 -5.74 0.21
C ALA A 105 -9.50 -6.78 1.32
N MET A 106 -8.61 -7.76 1.36
CA MET A 106 -8.60 -8.86 2.32
C MET A 106 -7.57 -8.63 3.42
N ASN A 107 -7.72 -9.38 4.52
CA ASN A 107 -6.76 -9.34 5.62
C ASN A 107 -5.35 -9.65 5.13
N GLY A 108 -4.38 -8.82 5.50
CA GLY A 108 -2.97 -8.99 5.14
C GLY A 108 -2.55 -8.35 3.82
N ASP A 109 -3.48 -7.90 2.97
CA ASP A 109 -3.15 -7.21 1.72
C ASP A 109 -2.32 -5.95 1.98
N ILE A 110 -1.42 -5.63 1.08
CA ILE A 110 -0.76 -4.32 1.03
C ILE A 110 -1.63 -3.38 0.22
N VAL A 111 -2.03 -2.30 0.83
CA VAL A 111 -2.97 -1.33 0.24
C VAL A 111 -2.41 0.08 0.24
N LEU A 112 -2.90 0.90 -0.69
CA LEU A 112 -2.73 2.34 -0.69
C LEU A 112 -4.06 2.98 -0.32
N CYS A 113 -4.05 3.82 0.72
CA CYS A 113 -5.23 4.48 1.27
C CYS A 113 -5.12 5.99 1.18
N THR A 114 -6.23 6.66 0.91
CA THR A 114 -6.35 8.13 1.10
C THR A 114 -6.73 8.41 2.53
N ILE A 115 -6.04 9.37 3.16
CA ILE A 115 -6.43 9.91 4.46
C ILE A 115 -7.60 10.87 4.24
N LEU A 116 -8.70 10.64 4.96
CA LEU A 116 -9.88 11.50 4.89
C LEU A 116 -9.73 12.68 5.87
N PRO A 117 -10.41 13.82 5.61
CA PRO A 117 -10.44 14.92 6.55
C PRO A 117 -10.95 14.47 7.94
N PRO A 118 -10.38 14.99 9.03
CA PRO A 118 -10.81 14.63 10.39
C PRO A 118 -12.28 14.98 10.60
N LYS A 119 -13.05 14.04 11.17
CA LYS A 119 -14.40 14.29 11.61
C LYS A 119 -14.38 15.00 12.97
N MET A 120 -15.28 15.95 13.20
CA MET A 120 -15.35 16.75 14.45
C MET A 120 -15.39 15.92 15.74
N ASN A 121 -15.88 14.67 15.69
CA ASN A 121 -15.96 13.74 16.84
C ASN A 121 -15.22 12.43 16.57
N GLY A 122 -14.27 12.39 15.63
CA GLY A 122 -13.52 11.20 15.26
C GLY A 122 -12.45 10.82 16.29
N LYS A 123 -12.33 9.53 16.59
CA LYS A 123 -11.34 8.99 17.54
C LYS A 123 -9.96 8.69 16.90
N GLY A 124 -9.67 9.25 15.74
CA GLY A 124 -8.42 9.02 15.03
C GLY A 124 -8.54 9.25 13.51
N PRO A 125 -7.45 9.10 12.75
CA PRO A 125 -7.46 9.27 11.31
C PRO A 125 -8.29 8.15 10.65
N GLU A 126 -9.19 8.54 9.76
CA GLU A 126 -10.01 7.65 8.93
C GLU A 126 -9.54 7.69 7.49
N GLY A 127 -9.63 6.57 6.78
CA GLY A 127 -9.23 6.50 5.40
C GLY A 127 -10.11 5.62 4.53
N ARG A 128 -9.76 5.63 3.24
CA ARG A 128 -10.40 4.81 2.21
C ARG A 128 -9.32 4.13 1.37
N ILE A 129 -9.48 2.84 1.11
CA ILE A 129 -8.59 2.11 0.20
C ILE A 129 -8.82 2.60 -1.22
N GLU A 130 -7.76 3.08 -1.88
CA GLU A 130 -7.75 3.48 -3.29
C GLU A 130 -7.30 2.31 -4.19
N LYS A 131 -6.31 1.54 -3.72
CA LYS A 131 -5.67 0.50 -4.52
C LYS A 131 -5.19 -0.64 -3.63
N ILE A 132 -5.43 -1.87 -4.06
CA ILE A 132 -4.74 -3.06 -3.55
C ILE A 132 -3.42 -3.17 -4.31
N VAL A 133 -2.31 -2.94 -3.63
CA VAL A 133 -0.96 -2.95 -4.20
C VAL A 133 -0.47 -4.38 -4.38
N GLU A 134 -0.62 -5.18 -3.32
CA GLU A 134 -0.21 -6.58 -3.34
C GLU A 134 -1.26 -7.44 -2.62
N ARG A 135 -1.80 -8.43 -3.33
CA ARG A 135 -2.72 -9.40 -2.77
C ARG A 135 -1.92 -10.48 -2.01
N LYS A 136 -2.10 -10.57 -0.70
CA LYS A 136 -1.44 -11.59 0.13
C LYS A 136 -2.18 -12.91 0.16
N THR A 137 -3.50 -12.86 0.22
CA THR A 137 -4.34 -14.07 0.20
C THR A 137 -4.51 -14.53 -1.24
N LYS A 138 -3.81 -15.61 -1.61
CA LYS A 138 -3.86 -16.23 -2.94
C LYS A 138 -4.91 -17.34 -3.03
N TYR A 139 -5.24 -17.96 -1.91
CA TYR A 139 -6.16 -19.08 -1.81
C TYR A 139 -7.08 -18.85 -0.63
N VAL A 140 -8.34 -19.20 -0.81
CA VAL A 140 -9.35 -19.18 0.25
C VAL A 140 -9.86 -20.60 0.39
N VAL A 141 -9.82 -21.15 1.61
CA VAL A 141 -10.38 -22.46 1.95
C VAL A 141 -11.72 -22.23 2.62
N GLY A 142 -12.71 -23.05 2.27
CA GLY A 142 -14.06 -22.95 2.82
C GLY A 142 -15.02 -23.96 2.20
N ILE A 143 -16.26 -23.91 2.65
CA ILE A 143 -17.35 -24.77 2.16
C ILE A 143 -18.07 -24.07 1.01
N VAL A 144 -18.26 -24.79 -0.12
CA VAL A 144 -19.05 -24.30 -1.23
C VAL A 144 -20.51 -24.68 -1.03
N ASP A 145 -21.37 -23.70 -0.89
CA ASP A 145 -22.82 -23.88 -0.91
C ASP A 145 -23.35 -23.76 -2.34
N LEU A 146 -23.97 -24.84 -2.84
CA LEU A 146 -24.54 -24.94 -4.19
C LEU A 146 -26.07 -24.76 -4.22
N LYS A 147 -26.72 -24.51 -3.06
CA LYS A 147 -28.19 -24.47 -2.96
C LYS A 147 -28.83 -23.19 -3.51
N GLY A 148 -28.03 -22.13 -3.78
CA GLY A 148 -28.53 -20.86 -4.30
C GLY A 148 -28.54 -20.78 -5.83
N ARG A 149 -28.95 -19.59 -6.36
CA ARG A 149 -28.91 -19.30 -7.81
C ARG A 149 -27.47 -19.26 -8.36
N ALA A 150 -26.49 -19.02 -7.49
CA ALA A 150 -25.06 -19.05 -7.78
C ALA A 150 -24.31 -19.74 -6.64
N PRO A 151 -23.22 -20.48 -6.94
CA PRO A 151 -22.37 -21.05 -5.91
C PRO A 151 -21.83 -19.95 -4.99
N ARG A 152 -21.84 -20.22 -3.69
CA ARG A 152 -21.27 -19.32 -2.67
C ARG A 152 -20.19 -20.07 -1.92
N LEU A 153 -19.03 -19.45 -1.77
CA LEU A 153 -17.95 -19.93 -0.90
C LEU A 153 -18.15 -19.32 0.49
N GLN A 154 -18.29 -20.15 1.51
CA GLN A 154 -18.22 -19.74 2.90
C GLN A 154 -16.80 -20.00 3.40
N PRO A 155 -15.95 -18.98 3.58
CA PRO A 155 -14.59 -19.16 4.03
C PRO A 155 -14.52 -19.68 5.47
N ASP A 156 -13.51 -20.52 5.76
CA ASP A 156 -13.23 -20.99 7.12
C ASP A 156 -12.74 -19.86 8.03
N GLU A 157 -12.02 -18.87 7.45
CA GLU A 157 -11.59 -17.67 8.17
C GLU A 157 -12.60 -16.53 8.00
N MET A 158 -13.32 -16.17 9.05
CA MET A 158 -14.33 -15.10 9.04
C MET A 158 -13.74 -13.71 8.66
N LYS A 159 -12.43 -13.50 8.82
CA LYS A 159 -11.76 -12.25 8.43
C LYS A 159 -11.68 -12.05 6.91
N LEU A 160 -11.97 -13.08 6.12
CA LEU A 160 -11.98 -13.04 4.66
C LEU A 160 -13.37 -12.75 4.08
N CYS A 161 -14.42 -12.83 4.91
CA CYS A 161 -15.80 -12.57 4.48
C CYS A 161 -16.09 -11.05 4.42
N ASP A 162 -16.83 -10.65 3.38
CA ASP A 162 -17.54 -9.38 3.34
C ASP A 162 -18.92 -9.53 3.95
#